data_95ff9157cab3a8296b27973069acf8dc
#
_entry.id   95ff9157cab3a8296b27973069acf8dc
#
_cell.length_a   1.000
_cell.length_b   1.000
_cell.length_c   1.000
_cell.angle_alpha   90.00
_cell.angle_beta   90.00
_cell.angle_gamma   90.00
#
_symmetry.space_group_name_H-M   'P 1'
#
loop_
_entity.id
_entity.type
_entity.pdbx_description
1 polymer ?
#
loop_
_entity_poly.entity_id
_entity_poly.type
_entity_poly.pdbx_seq_one_letter_code
_entity_poly.pdbx_strand_id
1 'polypeptide(L)' 'MKTQDAITHAGGSLKLSRLLGLSSGAISQWGDFPPDNRQLQLERITLGALKAEPGCMDRVLGFKDKVAA' A
#
# COMPACT_ATOMS: atom_id res chain seq x y z
N MET A 1 -4.92 1.22 -4.96
CA MET A 1 -5.72 0.06 -4.50
C MET A 1 -6.41 0.37 -3.19
N LYS A 2 -7.55 -0.25 -2.94
CA LYS A 2 -8.21 -0.18 -1.64
C LYS A 2 -7.67 -1.27 -0.72
N THR A 3 -7.79 -1.05 0.59
CA THR A 3 -7.37 -2.05 1.58
C THR A 3 -8.03 -3.40 1.31
N GLN A 4 -9.32 -3.41 0.98
CA GLN A 4 -10.03 -4.65 0.70
C GLN A 4 -9.47 -5.36 -0.52
N ASP A 5 -9.05 -4.61 -1.55
CA ASP A 5 -8.44 -5.22 -2.74
C ASP A 5 -7.15 -5.94 -2.38
N ALA A 6 -6.33 -5.33 -1.53
CA ALA A 6 -5.10 -5.94 -1.07
C ALA A 6 -5.36 -7.20 -0.25
N ILE A 7 -6.33 -7.14 0.65
CA ILE A 7 -6.71 -8.28 1.48
C ILE A 7 -7.20 -9.44 0.61
N THR A 8 -8.07 -9.15 -0.35
CA THR A 8 -8.62 -10.16 -1.24
C THR A 8 -7.53 -10.79 -2.09
N HIS A 9 -6.63 -9.98 -2.64
CA HIS A 9 -5.54 -10.49 -3.47
C HIS A 9 -4.61 -11.41 -2.69
N ALA A 10 -4.31 -11.06 -1.44
CA ALA A 10 -3.41 -11.85 -0.60
C ALA A 10 -4.06 -13.12 -0.05
N GLY A 11 -5.38 -13.18 -0.07
CA GLY A 11 -6.11 -14.34 0.47
C GLY A 11 -6.47 -14.21 1.94
N GLY A 12 -6.52 -12.97 2.45
CA GLY A 12 -6.91 -12.68 3.83
C GLY A 12 -5.97 -11.69 4.49
N SER A 13 -6.46 -11.03 5.54
CA SER A 13 -5.66 -10.01 6.23
C SER A 13 -4.43 -10.60 6.93
N LEU A 14 -4.53 -11.81 7.46
CA LEU A 14 -3.39 -12.47 8.08
C LEU A 14 -2.28 -12.75 7.06
N LYS A 15 -2.66 -13.26 5.89
CA LYS A 15 -1.69 -13.51 4.83
C LYS A 15 -1.07 -12.22 4.33
N LEU A 16 -1.87 -11.15 4.22
CA LEU A 16 -1.38 -9.84 3.82
C LEU A 16 -0.37 -9.31 4.84
N SER A 17 -0.67 -9.45 6.13
CA SER A 17 0.23 -8.97 7.17
C SER A 17 1.57 -9.71 7.11
N ARG A 18 1.54 -11.01 6.88
CA ARG A 18 2.78 -11.79 6.75
C ARG A 18 3.58 -11.39 5.53
N LEU A 19 2.91 -11.12 4.44
CA LEU A 19 3.56 -10.70 3.19
C LEU A 19 4.33 -9.39 3.40
N LEU A 20 3.77 -8.49 4.20
CA LEU A 20 4.37 -7.17 4.44
C LEU A 20 5.24 -7.11 5.70
N GLY A 21 5.28 -8.18 6.48
CA GLY A 21 6.01 -8.17 7.74
C GLY A 21 5.34 -7.34 8.82
N LEU A 22 4.02 -7.22 8.78
CA LEU A 22 3.25 -6.42 9.72
C LEU A 22 2.37 -7.32 10.60
N SER A 23 1.84 -6.73 11.68
CA SER A 23 0.81 -7.41 12.48
C SER A 23 -0.54 -7.26 11.80
N SER A 24 -1.48 -8.16 12.11
CA SER A 24 -2.85 -8.03 11.59
C SER A 24 -3.53 -6.77 12.09
N GLY A 25 -3.18 -6.31 13.29
CA GLY A 25 -3.70 -5.06 13.82
C GLY A 25 -3.30 -3.85 12.98
N ALA A 26 -2.09 -3.86 12.41
CA ALA A 26 -1.65 -2.79 11.54
C ALA A 26 -2.53 -2.70 10.29
N ILE A 27 -2.89 -3.85 9.71
CA ILE A 27 -3.77 -3.89 8.56
C ILE A 27 -5.14 -3.30 8.91
N SER A 28 -5.67 -3.64 10.08
CA SER A 28 -6.97 -3.16 10.52
C SER A 28 -7.02 -1.64 10.67
N GLN A 29 -5.88 -1.01 10.94
CA GLN A 29 -5.80 0.43 11.14
C GLN A 29 -5.73 1.23 9.83
N TRP A 30 -5.60 0.57 8.70
CA TRP A 30 -5.43 1.27 7.42
C TRP A 30 -6.67 2.03 6.94
N GLY A 31 -7.86 1.64 7.38
CA GLY A 31 -9.08 2.25 6.86
C GLY A 31 -9.34 1.80 5.43
N ASP A 32 -9.84 2.71 4.59
CA ASP A 32 -10.24 2.37 3.22
C ASP A 32 -9.06 2.13 2.29
N PHE A 33 -7.93 2.79 2.55
CA PHE A 33 -6.74 2.69 1.72
C PHE A 33 -5.52 2.40 2.57
N PRO A 34 -4.59 1.54 2.08
CA PRO A 34 -3.31 1.37 2.75
C PRO A 34 -2.51 2.67 2.73
N PRO A 35 -1.53 2.82 3.64
CA PRO A 35 -0.61 3.96 3.57
C PRO A 35 0.11 3.99 2.22
N ASP A 36 0.51 5.19 1.78
CA ASP A 36 1.11 5.37 0.47
C ASP A 36 2.31 4.46 0.22
N ASN A 37 3.22 4.37 1.18
CA ASN A 37 4.40 3.52 1.04
C ASN A 37 4.03 2.04 0.94
N ARG A 38 2.97 1.61 1.63
CA ARG A 38 2.52 0.22 1.55
C ARG A 38 1.84 -0.06 0.23
N GLN A 39 1.13 0.91 -0.34
CA GLN A 39 0.54 0.74 -1.66
C GLN A 39 1.63 0.55 -2.71
N LEU A 40 2.69 1.33 -2.66
CA LEU A 40 3.81 1.19 -3.58
C LEU A 40 4.51 -0.16 -3.41
N GLN A 41 4.68 -0.59 -2.17
CA GLN A 41 5.27 -1.89 -1.86
C GLN A 41 4.42 -3.03 -2.43
N LEU A 42 3.11 -2.95 -2.26
CA LEU A 42 2.19 -3.97 -2.76
C LEU A 42 2.17 -4.01 -4.28
N GLU A 43 2.22 -2.86 -4.93
CA GLU A 43 2.30 -2.82 -6.39
C GLU A 43 3.55 -3.55 -6.87
N ARG A 44 4.67 -3.34 -6.19
CA ARG A 44 5.94 -3.96 -6.57
C ARG A 44 5.93 -5.46 -6.30
N ILE A 45 5.46 -5.87 -5.12
CA ILE A 45 5.43 -7.28 -4.74
C ILE A 45 4.52 -8.08 -5.67
N THR A 46 3.38 -7.50 -6.06
CA THR A 46 2.39 -8.18 -6.89
C THR A 46 2.66 -8.02 -8.39
N LEU A 47 3.78 -7.38 -8.75
CA LEU A 47 4.15 -7.15 -10.15
C LEU A 47 3.06 -6.40 -10.91
N GLY A 48 2.43 -5.45 -10.25
CA GLY A 48 1.42 -4.60 -10.85
C GLY A 48 0.00 -5.16 -10.82
N ALA A 49 -0.21 -6.33 -10.22
CA ALA A 49 -1.57 -6.86 -10.04
C ALA A 49 -2.40 -5.95 -9.15
N LEU A 50 -1.78 -5.39 -8.13
CA LEU A 50 -2.36 -4.32 -7.31
C LEU A 50 -1.61 -3.05 -7.67
N LYS A 51 -2.35 -1.96 -7.92
CA LYS A 51 -1.74 -0.70 -8.31
C LYS A 51 -1.96 0.36 -7.24
N ALA A 52 -0.89 1.11 -6.94
CA ALA A 52 -0.97 2.22 -6.00
C ALA A 52 -1.89 3.30 -6.57
N GLU A 53 -2.58 4.01 -5.66
CA GLU A 53 -3.43 5.13 -6.06
C GLU A 53 -2.58 6.26 -6.64
N PRO A 54 -3.15 7.08 -7.54
CA PRO A 54 -2.43 8.22 -8.10
C PRO A 54 -1.91 9.13 -6.99
N GLY A 55 -0.67 9.59 -7.14
CA GLY A 55 -0.06 10.50 -6.18
C GLY A 55 0.65 9.84 -5.02
N CYS A 56 0.55 8.50 -4.85
CA CYS A 56 1.25 7.83 -3.77
C CYS A 56 2.76 8.05 -3.85
N MET A 57 3.33 7.92 -5.04
CA MET A 57 4.76 8.09 -5.24
C MET A 57 5.20 9.51 -4.88
N ASP A 58 4.43 10.51 -5.31
CA ASP A 58 4.74 11.90 -5.02
C ASP A 58 4.71 12.16 -3.52
N ARG A 59 3.72 11.62 -2.83
CA ARG A 59 3.60 11.82 -1.39
C ARG A 59 4.74 11.16 -0.62
N VAL A 60 5.11 9.96 -1.02
CA VAL A 60 6.20 9.22 -0.36
C VAL A 60 7.54 9.90 -0.58
N LEU A 61 7.79 10.36 -1.80
CA LEU A 61 9.06 10.98 -2.16
C LEU A 61 9.10 12.47 -1.87
N GLY A 62 7.96 13.09 -1.60
CA GLY A 62 7.90 14.52 -1.35
C GLY A 62 8.25 15.35 -2.55
N PHE A 63 7.91 14.90 -3.74
CA PHE A 63 8.30 15.55 -4.98
C PHE A 63 7.76 16.96 -5.10
N LYS A 64 6.60 17.24 -4.53
CA LYS A 64 6.05 18.59 -4.62
C LYS A 64 7.01 19.62 -4.04
N ASP A 65 7.61 19.28 -2.92
CA ASP A 65 8.57 20.17 -2.27
C ASP A 65 9.87 20.26 -3.07
N LYS A 66 10.30 19.16 -3.63
CA LYS A 66 11.55 19.09 -4.38
C LYS A 66 11.43 19.78 -5.73
N VAL A 67 10.33 19.55 -6.41
CA VAL A 67 10.11 20.11 -7.75
C VAL A 67 10.02 21.62 -7.69
N ALA A 68 9.46 22.15 -6.61
CA ALA A 68 9.36 23.59 -6.43
C ALA A 68 10.74 24.24 -6.31
N ALA A 69 11.70 23.49 -5.91
CA ALA A 69 13.06 24.01 -5.84
C ALA A 69 13.71 23.98 -7.21
#